data_15c0cce665e6bfc433eb6cdde3ee672a
#
_entry.id   15c0cce665e6bfc433eb6cdde3ee672a
#
_cell.length_a   1.000
_cell.length_b   1.000
_cell.length_c   1.000
_cell.angle_alpha   90.00
_cell.angle_beta   90.00
_cell.angle_gamma   90.00
#
_symmetry.space_group_name_H-M   'P 1'
#
loop_
_entity.id
_entity.type
_entity.pdbx_description
1 polymer ?
#
loop_
_entity_poly.entity_id
_entity_poly.type
_entity_poly.pdbx_seq_one_letter_code
_entity_poly.pdbx_strand_id
1 'polypeptide(L)'
;ADLDEAQRRQRAAALAREIDRREAAGELALSEALLLQIGLAQAEGGDEAAQKARADALVARYQALSQEREARNKTSDARFTRYKSDEKRIVEEVMALDSIPDGLSRDQYLRQRLQEAREQAYQ
;
A
#
# COMPACT_ATOMS: atom_id res chain seq x y z
N ALA A 1 25.87 -17.52 27.05
CA ALA A 1 26.99 -16.87 26.47
C ALA A 1 26.68 -15.40 26.18
N ASP A 2 27.55 -14.60 26.64
CA ASP A 2 27.33 -13.16 26.53
C ASP A 2 27.80 -12.67 25.16
N LEU A 3 26.82 -12.35 24.35
CA LEU A 3 27.09 -11.57 23.15
C LEU A 3 27.49 -10.18 23.61
N ASP A 4 28.49 -9.61 22.97
CA ASP A 4 28.80 -8.22 23.24
C ASP A 4 27.63 -7.30 22.78
N GLU A 5 27.68 -6.05 23.21
CA GLU A 5 26.62 -5.09 22.93
C GLU A 5 26.44 -4.85 21.44
N ALA A 6 27.54 -4.84 20.67
CA ALA A 6 27.50 -4.67 19.23
C ALA A 6 26.79 -5.83 18.54
N GLN A 7 27.09 -7.07 18.98
CA GLN A 7 26.42 -8.26 18.42
C GLN A 7 24.92 -8.28 18.74
N ARG A 8 24.54 -7.87 19.96
CA ARG A 8 23.11 -7.76 20.33
C ARG A 8 22.38 -6.74 19.47
N ARG A 9 22.99 -5.58 19.23
CA ARG A 9 22.40 -4.56 18.34
C ARG A 9 22.27 -5.06 16.91
N GLN A 10 23.26 -5.78 16.40
CA GLN A 10 23.18 -6.36 15.06
C GLN A 10 22.06 -7.37 14.93
N ARG A 11 21.88 -8.23 15.92
CA ARG A 11 20.77 -9.19 15.95
C ARG A 11 19.43 -8.50 16.02
N ALA A 12 19.31 -7.49 16.89
CA ALA A 12 18.08 -6.71 17.00
C ALA A 12 17.75 -6.01 15.69
N ALA A 13 18.75 -5.41 15.03
CA ALA A 13 18.54 -4.77 13.73
C ALA A 13 18.11 -5.77 12.64
N ALA A 14 18.71 -6.96 12.65
CA ALA A 14 18.33 -8.01 11.70
C ALA A 14 16.90 -8.49 11.92
N LEU A 15 16.49 -8.67 13.17
CA LEU A 15 15.11 -9.04 13.51
C LEU A 15 14.12 -7.94 13.14
N ALA A 16 14.47 -6.69 13.38
CA ALA A 16 13.63 -5.55 13.00
C ALA A 16 13.40 -5.52 11.48
N ARG A 17 14.44 -5.74 10.69
CA ARG A 17 14.32 -5.81 9.22
C ARG A 17 13.44 -6.98 8.78
N GLU A 18 13.56 -8.13 9.44
CA GLU A 18 12.75 -9.31 9.13
C GLU A 18 11.26 -9.04 9.42
N ILE A 19 10.96 -8.37 10.53
CA ILE A 19 9.58 -7.98 10.88
C ILE A 19 9.03 -7.04 9.79
N ASP A 20 9.79 -6.03 9.40
CA ASP A 20 9.39 -5.10 8.34
C ASP A 20 9.15 -5.82 7.01
N ARG A 21 10.02 -6.77 6.67
CA ARG A 21 9.90 -7.56 5.44
C ARG A 21 8.62 -8.40 5.43
N ARG A 22 8.32 -9.08 6.52
CA ARG A 22 7.12 -9.93 6.64
C ARG A 22 5.85 -9.10 6.61
N GLU A 23 5.86 -7.95 7.25
CA GLU A 23 4.72 -7.05 7.21
C GLU A 23 4.49 -6.52 5.78
N ALA A 24 5.54 -6.09 5.09
CA ALA A 24 5.43 -5.63 3.70
C ALA A 24 4.94 -6.72 2.75
N ALA A 25 5.27 -7.98 3.04
CA ALA A 25 4.81 -9.14 2.27
C ALA A 25 3.38 -9.59 2.62
N GLY A 26 2.74 -8.95 3.60
CA GLY A 26 1.40 -9.32 4.05
C GLY A 26 1.35 -10.53 4.98
N GLU A 27 2.49 -11.01 5.45
CA GLU A 27 2.57 -12.15 6.38
C GLU A 27 2.23 -11.76 7.83
N LEU A 28 2.39 -10.48 8.15
CA LEU A 28 2.03 -9.90 9.45
C LEU A 28 1.12 -8.70 9.23
N ALA A 29 0.12 -8.54 10.08
CA ALA A 29 -0.65 -7.30 10.11
C ALA A 29 0.22 -6.16 10.66
N LEU A 30 -0.09 -4.93 10.28
CA LEU A 30 0.68 -3.77 10.71
C LEU A 30 0.73 -3.64 12.24
N SER A 31 -0.40 -3.88 12.93
CA SER A 31 -0.47 -3.87 14.40
C SER A 31 0.37 -4.97 15.04
N GLU A 32 0.41 -6.16 14.43
CA GLU A 32 1.25 -7.27 14.90
C GLU A 32 2.73 -6.92 14.77
N ALA A 33 3.12 -6.36 13.65
CA ALA A 33 4.49 -5.93 13.40
C ALA A 33 4.92 -4.86 14.42
N LEU A 34 4.05 -3.89 14.70
CA LEU A 34 4.33 -2.85 15.69
C LEU A 34 4.57 -3.44 17.08
N LEU A 35 3.71 -4.37 17.52
CA LEU A 35 3.87 -5.03 18.82
C LEU A 35 5.19 -5.79 18.91
N LEU A 36 5.57 -6.50 17.85
CA LEU A 36 6.85 -7.21 17.79
C LEU A 36 8.04 -6.25 17.84
N GLN A 37 7.97 -5.11 17.12
CA GLN A 37 9.01 -4.09 17.15
C GLN A 37 9.17 -3.47 18.54
N ILE A 38 8.06 -3.18 19.21
CA ILE A 38 8.08 -2.64 20.58
C ILE A 38 8.72 -3.65 21.54
N GLY A 39 8.33 -4.92 21.44
CA GLY A 39 8.92 -6.00 22.24
C GLY A 39 10.44 -6.12 22.01
N LEU A 40 10.86 -6.02 20.77
CA LEU A 40 12.28 -6.05 20.42
C LEU A 40 13.04 -4.84 20.99
N ALA A 41 12.46 -3.66 20.92
CA ALA A 41 13.04 -2.43 21.48
C ALA A 41 13.20 -2.54 23.01
N GLN A 42 12.22 -3.15 23.69
CA GLN A 42 12.30 -3.42 25.12
C GLN A 42 13.41 -4.42 25.46
N ALA A 43 13.57 -5.45 24.63
CA ALA A 43 14.62 -6.47 24.82
C ALA A 43 16.02 -5.90 24.63
N GLU A 44 16.20 -4.82 23.85
CA GLU A 44 17.47 -4.14 23.71
C GLU A 44 17.95 -3.51 25.03
N GLY A 45 17.03 -3.25 25.96
CA GLY A 45 17.36 -2.65 27.25
C GLY A 45 17.58 -1.14 27.17
N GLY A 46 18.38 -0.64 28.11
CA GLY A 46 18.60 0.78 28.28
C GLY A 46 17.71 1.33 29.40
N ASP A 47 17.81 2.62 29.67
CA ASP A 47 16.98 3.26 30.69
C ASP A 47 15.53 3.49 30.18
N GLU A 48 14.64 3.85 31.12
CA GLU A 48 13.23 4.07 30.77
C GLU A 48 13.03 5.15 29.72
N ALA A 49 13.81 6.22 29.79
CA ALA A 49 13.70 7.33 28.83
C ALA A 49 14.09 6.87 27.42
N ALA A 50 15.16 6.07 27.30
CA ALA A 50 15.60 5.53 26.02
C ALA A 50 14.57 4.52 25.45
N GLN A 51 14.05 3.65 26.28
CA GLN A 51 13.02 2.68 25.88
C GLN A 51 11.75 3.38 25.42
N LYS A 52 11.30 4.41 26.16
CA LYS A 52 10.14 5.19 25.79
C LYS A 52 10.33 5.92 24.46
N ALA A 53 11.51 6.53 24.27
CA ALA A 53 11.82 7.23 23.03
C ALA A 53 11.77 6.29 21.82
N ARG A 54 12.32 5.07 21.96
CA ARG A 54 12.26 4.07 20.90
C ARG A 54 10.83 3.62 20.59
N ALA A 55 10.04 3.37 21.63
CA ALA A 55 8.64 2.97 21.47
C ALA A 55 7.82 4.08 20.80
N ASP A 56 7.99 5.32 21.24
CA ASP A 56 7.29 6.48 20.65
C ASP A 56 7.67 6.65 19.18
N ALA A 57 8.94 6.48 18.83
CA ALA A 57 9.40 6.56 17.44
C ALA A 57 8.79 5.46 16.58
N LEU A 58 8.67 4.24 17.10
CA LEU A 58 8.03 3.12 16.39
C LEU A 58 6.55 3.40 16.16
N VAL A 59 5.83 3.87 17.17
CA VAL A 59 4.41 4.21 17.03
C VAL A 59 4.22 5.28 15.96
N ALA A 60 5.03 6.34 15.99
CA ALA A 60 4.95 7.42 15.01
C ALA A 60 5.22 6.91 13.58
N ARG A 61 6.23 6.04 13.41
CA ARG A 61 6.58 5.45 12.11
C ARG A 61 5.43 4.61 11.55
N TYR A 62 4.84 3.75 12.38
CA TYR A 62 3.76 2.88 11.95
C TYR A 62 2.45 3.64 11.70
N GLN A 63 2.17 4.70 12.46
CA GLN A 63 1.04 5.58 12.19
C GLN A 63 1.20 6.28 10.82
N ALA A 64 2.39 6.79 10.52
CA ALA A 64 2.66 7.42 9.23
C ALA A 64 2.50 6.42 8.08
N LEU A 65 2.97 5.18 8.26
CA LEU A 65 2.83 4.11 7.27
C LEU A 65 1.36 3.75 7.04
N SER A 66 0.57 3.65 8.10
CA SER A 66 -0.87 3.39 8.03
C SER A 66 -1.59 4.49 7.25
N GLN A 67 -1.30 5.74 7.55
CA GLN A 67 -1.90 6.90 6.87
C GLN A 67 -1.53 6.94 5.38
N GLU A 68 -0.29 6.64 5.06
CA GLU A 68 0.19 6.58 3.68
C GLU A 68 -0.54 5.49 2.89
N ARG A 69 -0.73 4.32 3.49
CA ARG A 69 -1.45 3.21 2.84
C ARG A 69 -2.92 3.53 2.64
N GLU A 70 -3.57 4.17 3.61
CA GLU A 70 -4.95 4.62 3.47
C GLU A 70 -5.10 5.63 2.34
N ALA A 71 -4.19 6.59 2.23
CA ALA A 71 -4.20 7.58 1.16
C ALA A 71 -4.06 6.93 -0.22
N ARG A 72 -3.16 5.93 -0.35
CA ARG A 72 -3.00 5.18 -1.60
C ARG A 72 -4.25 4.38 -1.95
N ASN A 73 -4.88 3.74 -0.96
CA ASN A 73 -6.09 2.97 -1.16
C ASN A 73 -7.25 3.86 -1.61
N LYS A 74 -7.41 5.02 -1.00
CA LYS A 74 -8.43 6.00 -1.42
C LYS A 74 -8.22 6.47 -2.85
N THR A 75 -6.97 6.73 -3.25
CA THR A 75 -6.63 7.12 -4.61
C THR A 75 -6.95 6.00 -5.60
N SER A 76 -6.60 4.76 -5.28
CA SER A 76 -6.93 3.59 -6.10
C SER A 76 -8.43 3.40 -6.23
N ASP A 77 -9.19 3.54 -5.14
CA ASP A 77 -10.65 3.43 -5.15
C ASP A 77 -11.29 4.52 -6.00
N ALA A 78 -10.79 5.76 -5.91
CA ALA A 78 -11.28 6.87 -6.72
C ALA A 78 -11.04 6.64 -8.22
N ARG A 79 -9.87 6.12 -8.58
CA ARG A 79 -9.53 5.77 -9.97
C ARG A 79 -10.45 4.68 -10.51
N PHE A 80 -10.68 3.64 -9.72
CA PHE A 80 -11.56 2.54 -10.09
C PHE A 80 -13.00 3.03 -10.27
N THR A 81 -13.51 3.83 -9.33
CA THR A 81 -14.86 4.40 -9.39
C THR A 81 -15.02 5.27 -10.65
N ARG A 82 -14.04 6.09 -10.95
CA ARG A 82 -14.04 6.92 -12.16
C ARG A 82 -14.09 6.05 -13.43
N TYR A 83 -13.26 5.02 -13.49
CA TYR A 83 -13.24 4.09 -14.63
C TYR A 83 -14.59 3.42 -14.81
N LYS A 84 -15.21 2.92 -13.72
CA LYS A 84 -16.53 2.26 -13.80
C LYS A 84 -17.63 3.20 -14.27
N SER A 85 -17.59 4.46 -13.85
CA SER A 85 -18.53 5.47 -14.31
C SER A 85 -18.34 5.76 -15.80
N ASP A 86 -17.10 5.94 -16.24
CA ASP A 86 -16.76 6.17 -17.65
C ASP A 86 -17.12 4.96 -18.51
N GLU A 87 -16.89 3.75 -18.03
CA GLU A 87 -17.25 2.50 -18.71
C GLU A 87 -18.74 2.47 -19.02
N LYS A 88 -19.58 2.74 -18.02
CA LYS A 88 -21.03 2.74 -18.18
C LYS A 88 -21.48 3.76 -19.23
N ARG A 89 -20.95 4.99 -19.15
CA ARG A 89 -21.26 6.06 -20.10
C ARG A 89 -20.85 5.68 -21.51
N ILE A 90 -19.64 5.15 -21.68
CA ILE A 90 -19.09 4.77 -22.98
C ILE A 90 -19.91 3.64 -23.61
N VAL A 91 -20.27 2.61 -22.84
CA VAL A 91 -21.11 1.53 -23.35
C VAL A 91 -22.44 2.07 -23.84
N GLU A 92 -23.09 2.94 -23.08
CA GLU A 92 -24.37 3.55 -23.48
C GLU A 92 -24.22 4.39 -24.75
N GLU A 93 -23.17 5.21 -24.86
CA GLU A 93 -22.88 6.02 -26.05
C GLU A 93 -22.66 5.16 -27.29
N VAL A 94 -21.82 4.15 -27.18
CA VAL A 94 -21.44 3.29 -28.33
C VAL A 94 -22.64 2.47 -28.79
N MET A 95 -23.43 1.95 -27.86
CA MET A 95 -24.63 1.18 -28.22
C MET A 95 -25.69 2.02 -28.86
N ALA A 96 -25.74 3.33 -28.61
CA ALA A 96 -26.70 4.26 -29.20
C ALA A 96 -26.29 4.80 -30.57
N LEU A 97 -25.03 4.57 -31.01
CA LEU A 97 -24.57 5.07 -32.31
C LEU A 97 -25.25 4.34 -33.48
N ASP A 98 -25.75 5.08 -34.44
CA ASP A 98 -26.31 4.53 -35.68
C ASP A 98 -25.22 4.07 -36.64
N SER A 99 -24.09 4.77 -36.68
CA SER A 99 -22.93 4.38 -37.46
C SER A 99 -21.63 4.50 -36.65
N ILE A 100 -20.72 3.61 -36.93
CA ILE A 100 -19.44 3.52 -36.18
C ILE A 100 -18.34 4.21 -36.99
N PRO A 101 -17.51 5.07 -36.34
CA PRO A 101 -16.44 5.79 -37.04
C PRO A 101 -15.34 4.85 -37.57
N ASP A 102 -14.58 5.36 -38.53
CA ASP A 102 -13.33 4.77 -39.01
C ASP A 102 -13.44 3.36 -39.59
N GLY A 103 -14.63 2.95 -40.03
CA GLY A 103 -14.85 1.62 -40.58
C GLY A 103 -14.72 0.49 -39.58
N LEU A 104 -14.69 0.80 -38.29
CA LEU A 104 -14.60 -0.18 -37.22
C LEU A 104 -15.96 -0.86 -36.98
N SER A 105 -15.92 -2.08 -36.46
CA SER A 105 -17.12 -2.70 -35.90
C SER A 105 -17.47 -2.03 -34.55
N ARG A 106 -18.71 -2.21 -34.10
CA ARG A 106 -19.16 -1.68 -32.81
C ARG A 106 -18.27 -2.21 -31.67
N ASP A 107 -17.96 -3.51 -31.69
CA ASP A 107 -17.08 -4.14 -30.69
C ASP A 107 -15.67 -3.57 -30.70
N GLN A 108 -15.10 -3.36 -31.88
CA GLN A 108 -13.77 -2.76 -32.01
C GLN A 108 -13.73 -1.33 -31.47
N TYR A 109 -14.74 -0.54 -31.81
CA TYR A 109 -14.84 0.83 -31.35
C TYR A 109 -15.04 0.89 -29.83
N LEU A 110 -15.91 0.03 -29.30
CA LEU A 110 -16.12 -0.07 -27.86
C LEU A 110 -14.83 -0.39 -27.10
N ARG A 111 -14.08 -1.38 -27.55
CA ARG A 111 -12.79 -1.75 -26.96
C ARG A 111 -11.81 -0.59 -26.97
N GLN A 112 -11.74 0.13 -28.06
CA GLN A 112 -10.87 1.30 -28.19
C GLN A 112 -11.24 2.38 -27.19
N ARG A 113 -12.54 2.72 -27.09
CA ARG A 113 -13.03 3.72 -26.14
C ARG A 113 -12.78 3.33 -24.69
N LEU A 114 -13.00 2.05 -24.35
CA LEU A 114 -12.76 1.54 -23.00
C LEU A 114 -11.27 1.54 -22.64
N GLN A 115 -10.40 1.23 -23.58
CA GLN A 115 -8.96 1.29 -23.37
C GLN A 115 -8.49 2.72 -23.09
N GLU A 116 -8.98 3.69 -23.86
CA GLU A 116 -8.69 5.10 -23.63
C GLU A 116 -9.16 5.57 -22.25
N ALA A 117 -10.35 5.16 -21.84
CA ALA A 117 -10.89 5.49 -20.51
C ALA A 117 -10.02 4.92 -19.39
N ARG A 118 -9.56 3.68 -19.56
CA ARG A 118 -8.68 3.04 -18.59
C ARG A 118 -7.36 3.78 -18.47
N GLU A 119 -6.75 4.13 -19.59
CA GLU A 119 -5.50 4.89 -19.61
C GLU A 119 -5.66 6.24 -18.91
N GLN A 120 -6.75 6.95 -19.17
CA GLN A 120 -7.02 8.23 -18.52
C GLN A 120 -7.24 8.10 -17.02
N ALA A 121 -7.94 7.07 -16.58
CA ALA A 121 -8.24 6.86 -15.18
C ALA A 121 -6.98 6.55 -14.34
N TYR A 122 -5.99 5.91 -14.95
CA TYR A 122 -4.78 5.45 -14.26
C TYR A 122 -3.51 6.21 -14.63
N GLN A 123 -3.67 7.37 -15.24
CA GLN A 123 -2.54 8.29 -15.48
C GLN A 123 -2.01 8.89 -14.19
#